data_581087c71b4d038f5db7fde392e39196
#
_entry.id   581087c71b4d038f5db7fde392e39196
#
_cell.length_a   1.000
_cell.length_b   1.000
_cell.length_c   1.000
_cell.angle_alpha   90.00
_cell.angle_beta   90.00
_cell.angle_gamma   90.00
#
_symmetry.space_group_name_H-M   'P 1'
#
loop_
_entity.id
_entity.type
_entity.pdbx_description
1 polymer ?
#
loop_
_entity_poly.entity_id
_entity_poly.type
_entity_poly.pdbx_seq_one_letter_code
_entity_poly.pdbx_strand_id
1 'polypeptide(L)'
;MDTMKIPVDQLEKHFATFTKNFLLRESTNSADVEILAPDWGDQFAMEGAPLRGITYDPKERAIEFEVEGGDHRVVEPKEVWTVEEPDGFIKSIEIVHDDETREVVRVNRLGLRTTS
;
A
#
# COMPACT_ATOMS: atom_id res chain seq x y z
N MET A 1 -9.18 10.16 -10.89
CA MET A 1 -8.71 9.15 -9.94
C MET A 1 -9.85 8.76 -9.03
N ASP A 2 -9.95 7.50 -8.75
CA ASP A 2 -11.05 6.98 -7.96
C ASP A 2 -10.59 6.55 -6.58
N THR A 3 -11.36 6.92 -5.58
CA THR A 3 -11.15 6.46 -4.21
C THR A 3 -12.19 5.38 -3.95
N MET A 4 -11.73 4.22 -3.48
CA MET A 4 -12.64 3.12 -3.25
C MET A 4 -12.26 2.33 -2.01
N LYS A 5 -13.28 1.82 -1.34
CA LYS A 5 -13.09 0.92 -0.20
C LYS A 5 -13.03 -0.50 -0.72
N ILE A 6 -12.01 -1.24 -0.32
CA ILE A 6 -11.85 -2.61 -0.78
C ILE A 6 -12.38 -3.56 0.28
N PRO A 7 -13.38 -4.36 -0.02
CA PRO A 7 -13.87 -5.35 0.95
C PRO A 7 -12.76 -6.33 1.34
N VAL A 8 -12.79 -6.76 2.59
CA VAL A 8 -11.73 -7.63 3.11
C VAL A 8 -11.60 -8.91 2.29
N ASP A 9 -12.72 -9.47 1.83
CA ASP A 9 -12.67 -10.70 1.05
C ASP A 9 -12.13 -10.51 -0.35
N GLN A 10 -11.82 -9.28 -0.76
CA GLN A 10 -11.25 -9.00 -2.06
C GLN A 10 -9.81 -8.52 -1.98
N LEU A 11 -9.29 -8.32 -0.77
CA LEU A 11 -7.95 -7.77 -0.62
C LEU A 11 -6.88 -8.64 -1.24
N GLU A 12 -6.98 -9.95 -1.05
CA GLU A 12 -5.96 -10.85 -1.57
C GLU A 12 -5.85 -10.75 -3.08
N LYS A 13 -6.98 -10.82 -3.76
CA LYS A 13 -6.98 -10.76 -5.21
C LYS A 13 -6.59 -9.38 -5.72
N HIS A 14 -7.08 -8.35 -5.06
CA HIS A 14 -6.83 -6.97 -5.50
C HIS A 14 -5.34 -6.66 -5.46
N PHE A 15 -4.67 -6.98 -4.36
CA PHE A 15 -3.26 -6.70 -4.24
C PHE A 15 -2.41 -7.64 -5.09
N ALA A 16 -2.84 -8.89 -5.28
CA ALA A 16 -2.11 -9.80 -6.15
C ALA A 16 -2.14 -9.29 -7.59
N THR A 17 -3.28 -8.78 -8.03
CA THR A 17 -3.41 -8.23 -9.38
C THR A 17 -2.53 -7.01 -9.55
N PHE A 18 -2.52 -6.13 -8.57
CA PHE A 18 -1.69 -4.93 -8.63
C PHE A 18 -0.20 -5.30 -8.68
N THR A 19 0.22 -6.22 -7.82
CA THR A 19 1.60 -6.66 -7.80
C THR A 19 2.01 -7.24 -9.16
N LYS A 20 1.18 -8.10 -9.70
CA LYS A 20 1.49 -8.73 -10.98
C LYS A 20 1.55 -7.73 -12.12
N ASN A 21 0.59 -6.83 -12.17
CA ASN A 21 0.47 -5.94 -13.32
C ASN A 21 1.39 -4.74 -13.26
N PHE A 22 1.81 -4.32 -12.07
CA PHE A 22 2.58 -3.10 -11.94
C PHE A 22 3.92 -3.31 -11.24
N LEU A 23 3.91 -3.91 -10.05
CA LEU A 23 5.13 -3.95 -9.26
C LEU A 23 6.17 -4.90 -9.83
N LEU A 24 5.74 -6.02 -10.40
CA LEU A 24 6.68 -6.96 -11.00
C LEU A 24 7.12 -6.51 -12.39
N ARG A 25 6.35 -5.64 -13.01
CA ARG A 25 6.70 -5.14 -14.35
C ARG A 25 7.55 -3.88 -14.31
N GLU A 26 7.33 -3.07 -13.28
CA GLU A 26 8.04 -1.79 -13.13
C GLU A 26 8.95 -1.93 -11.93
N SER A 27 10.24 -1.85 -12.13
CA SER A 27 11.17 -2.20 -11.08
C SER A 27 11.60 -1.04 -10.20
N THR A 28 11.06 0.15 -10.42
CA THR A 28 11.52 1.33 -9.71
C THR A 28 10.42 2.02 -8.90
N ASN A 29 9.41 1.26 -8.50
CA ASN A 29 8.38 1.82 -7.63
C ASN A 29 8.88 1.88 -6.20
N SER A 30 8.47 2.91 -5.48
CA SER A 30 8.84 3.05 -4.07
C SER A 30 7.60 3.35 -3.24
N ALA A 31 7.73 3.19 -1.94
CA ALA A 31 6.62 3.42 -1.02
C ALA A 31 7.05 4.28 0.14
N ASP A 32 6.14 5.17 0.56
CA ASP A 32 6.26 5.91 1.79
C ASP A 32 5.12 5.45 2.70
N VAL A 33 5.43 5.19 3.95
CA VAL A 33 4.41 4.77 4.92
C VAL A 33 4.36 5.80 6.03
N GLU A 34 3.20 6.42 6.19
CA GLU A 34 2.97 7.42 7.22
C GLU A 34 1.93 6.90 8.19
N ILE A 35 2.19 6.99 9.48
CA ILE A 35 1.28 6.54 10.50
C ILE A 35 0.66 7.77 11.15
N LEU A 36 -0.67 7.85 11.13
CA LEU A 36 -1.43 8.95 11.68
C LEU A 36 -2.14 8.45 12.93
N ALA A 37 -1.63 8.81 14.09
CA ALA A 37 -2.21 8.39 15.35
C ALA A 37 -2.89 9.58 16.02
N PRO A 38 -4.07 9.38 16.62
CA PRO A 38 -4.78 10.50 17.24
C PRO A 38 -4.01 11.21 18.34
N ASP A 39 -3.18 10.45 19.07
CA ASP A 39 -2.54 11.00 20.27
C ASP A 39 -1.14 11.55 20.06
N TRP A 40 -0.44 11.12 19.01
CA TRP A 40 0.96 11.51 18.86
C TRP A 40 1.30 12.07 17.50
N GLY A 41 0.30 12.32 16.69
CA GLY A 41 0.53 12.97 15.41
C GLY A 41 1.13 12.03 14.38
N ASP A 42 1.64 12.65 13.33
CA ASP A 42 2.08 11.92 12.15
C ASP A 42 3.52 11.47 12.29
N GLN A 43 3.80 10.25 11.87
CA GLN A 43 5.14 9.71 11.86
C GLN A 43 5.37 8.91 10.60
N PHE A 44 6.56 9.01 10.03
CA PHE A 44 6.90 8.20 8.88
C PHE A 44 7.58 6.93 9.35
N ALA A 45 6.95 5.78 9.03
CA ALA A 45 7.55 4.49 9.30
C ALA A 45 8.59 4.14 8.25
N MET A 46 8.43 4.70 7.04
CA MET A 46 9.32 4.37 5.94
C MET A 46 9.19 5.44 4.86
N GLU A 47 10.28 5.79 4.22
CA GLU A 47 10.26 6.78 3.15
C GLU A 47 11.11 6.29 1.99
N GLY A 48 10.52 6.30 0.79
CA GLY A 48 11.24 5.99 -0.43
C GLY A 48 11.76 4.57 -0.51
N ALA A 49 11.12 3.63 0.18
CA ALA A 49 11.58 2.24 0.17
C ALA A 49 11.17 1.57 -1.14
N PRO A 50 12.10 0.93 -1.85
CA PRO A 50 11.74 0.22 -3.07
C PRO A 50 10.69 -0.84 -2.78
N LEU A 51 9.57 -0.79 -3.50
CA LEU A 51 8.41 -1.65 -3.27
C LEU A 51 8.38 -2.76 -4.31
N ARG A 52 8.37 -3.99 -3.86
CA ARG A 52 8.42 -5.15 -4.75
C ARG A 52 7.11 -5.90 -4.82
N GLY A 53 6.28 -5.82 -3.79
CA GLY A 53 5.03 -6.54 -3.80
C GLY A 53 4.14 -6.12 -2.67
N ILE A 54 2.84 -6.37 -2.84
CA ILE A 54 1.86 -6.19 -1.78
C ILE A 54 1.01 -7.45 -1.77
N THR A 55 0.92 -8.09 -0.61
CA THR A 55 0.11 -9.29 -0.47
C THR A 55 -0.80 -9.18 0.74
N TYR A 56 -1.92 -9.87 0.69
CA TYR A 56 -2.80 -10.00 1.83
C TYR A 56 -2.94 -11.47 2.18
N ASP A 57 -2.69 -11.80 3.44
CA ASP A 57 -2.81 -13.18 3.92
C ASP A 57 -4.13 -13.29 4.67
N PRO A 58 -5.13 -13.99 4.13
CA PRO A 58 -6.42 -14.08 4.80
C PRO A 58 -6.39 -14.89 6.08
N LYS A 59 -5.43 -15.79 6.25
CA LYS A 59 -5.33 -16.56 7.49
C LYS A 59 -4.83 -15.70 8.63
N GLU A 60 -3.82 -14.88 8.36
CA GLU A 60 -3.24 -14.00 9.37
C GLU A 60 -3.94 -12.66 9.40
N ARG A 61 -4.80 -12.39 8.43
CA ARG A 61 -5.48 -11.11 8.26
C ARG A 61 -4.49 -9.97 8.28
N ALA A 62 -3.48 -10.09 7.43
CA ALA A 62 -2.39 -9.13 7.41
C ALA A 62 -2.05 -8.73 5.98
N ILE A 63 -1.80 -7.43 5.79
CA ILE A 63 -1.26 -6.91 4.54
C ILE A 63 0.24 -6.81 4.71
N GLU A 64 0.98 -7.33 3.74
CA GLU A 64 2.42 -7.25 3.79
C GLU A 64 2.95 -6.46 2.60
N PHE A 65 3.72 -5.42 2.89
CA PHE A 65 4.37 -4.62 1.87
C PHE A 65 5.81 -5.09 1.80
N GLU A 66 6.17 -5.72 0.68
CA GLU A 66 7.51 -6.26 0.50
C GLU A 66 8.40 -5.15 -0.02
N VAL A 67 9.26 -4.66 0.82
CA VAL A 67 10.16 -3.57 0.47
C VAL A 67 11.58 -3.98 0.75
N GLU A 68 12.50 -3.30 0.07
CA GLU A 68 13.91 -3.56 0.30
C GLU A 68 14.29 -3.05 1.68
N GLY A 69 14.98 -3.85 2.43
CA GLY A 69 15.41 -3.46 3.78
C GLY A 69 14.56 -4.00 4.89
N GLY A 70 13.45 -4.63 4.58
CA GLY A 70 12.59 -5.22 5.60
C GLY A 70 11.13 -4.93 5.33
N ASP A 71 10.31 -5.95 5.39
CA ASP A 71 8.91 -5.84 5.02
C ASP A 71 8.11 -5.10 6.08
N HIS A 72 7.08 -4.38 5.63
CA HIS A 72 6.15 -3.71 6.52
C HIS A 72 4.86 -4.50 6.56
N ARG A 73 4.42 -4.88 7.76
CA ARG A 73 3.26 -5.74 7.94
C ARG A 73 2.19 -5.01 8.72
N VAL A 74 0.96 -5.06 8.22
CA VAL A 74 -0.19 -4.41 8.85
C VAL A 74 -1.21 -5.49 9.18
N VAL A 75 -1.47 -5.71 10.47
CA VAL A 75 -2.35 -6.78 10.91
C VAL A 75 -3.75 -6.27 11.19
N GLU A 76 -4.72 -7.09 10.84
CA GLU A 76 -6.13 -6.87 11.16
C GLU A 76 -6.63 -5.48 10.78
N PRO A 77 -6.52 -5.11 9.51
CA PRO A 77 -7.06 -3.83 9.09
C PRO A 77 -8.58 -3.83 9.22
N LYS A 78 -9.12 -2.74 9.73
CA LYS A 78 -10.58 -2.59 9.82
C LYS A 78 -11.15 -2.18 8.49
N GLU A 79 -10.50 -1.23 7.83
CA GLU A 79 -10.91 -0.76 6.52
C GLU A 79 -9.68 -0.50 5.68
N VAL A 80 -9.81 -0.75 4.39
CA VAL A 80 -8.73 -0.48 3.44
C VAL A 80 -9.32 0.31 2.28
N TRP A 81 -8.74 1.48 2.05
CA TRP A 81 -9.16 2.38 0.97
C TRP A 81 -8.01 2.58 0.02
N THR A 82 -8.30 2.64 -1.27
CA THR A 82 -7.27 2.91 -2.27
C THR A 82 -7.65 4.11 -3.12
N VAL A 83 -6.64 4.80 -3.63
CA VAL A 83 -6.79 5.80 -4.68
C VAL A 83 -6.07 5.25 -5.90
N GLU A 84 -6.81 5.09 -6.99
CA GLU A 84 -6.26 4.42 -8.17
C GLU A 84 -6.37 5.31 -9.39
N GLU A 85 -5.37 5.20 -10.25
CA GLU A 85 -5.37 5.89 -11.52
C GLU A 85 -6.23 5.13 -12.53
N PRO A 86 -6.59 5.77 -13.65
CA PRO A 86 -7.47 5.11 -14.62
C PRO A 86 -6.97 3.78 -15.14
N ASP A 87 -5.64 3.57 -15.17
CA ASP A 87 -5.09 2.31 -15.62
C ASP A 87 -5.03 1.25 -14.52
N GLY A 88 -5.52 1.59 -13.32
CA GLY A 88 -5.52 0.63 -12.21
C GLY A 88 -4.34 0.74 -11.28
N PHE A 89 -3.40 1.65 -11.54
CA PHE A 89 -2.26 1.81 -10.65
C PHE A 89 -2.71 2.38 -9.32
N ILE A 90 -2.34 1.73 -8.22
CA ILE A 90 -2.71 2.18 -6.89
C ILE A 90 -1.71 3.24 -6.43
N LYS A 91 -2.19 4.47 -6.29
CA LYS A 91 -1.34 5.57 -5.84
C LYS A 91 -1.21 5.64 -4.35
N SER A 92 -2.26 5.29 -3.62
CA SER A 92 -2.19 5.30 -2.18
C SER A 92 -3.15 4.27 -1.60
N ILE A 93 -2.81 3.81 -0.42
CA ILE A 93 -3.60 2.85 0.33
C ILE A 93 -3.74 3.42 1.73
N GLU A 94 -4.98 3.61 2.17
CA GLU A 94 -5.23 4.06 3.54
C GLU A 94 -5.80 2.90 4.32
N ILE A 95 -5.17 2.56 5.43
CA ILE A 95 -5.56 1.44 6.27
C ILE A 95 -6.01 1.99 7.61
N VAL A 96 -7.26 1.70 7.97
CA VAL A 96 -7.85 2.17 9.22
C VAL A 96 -7.84 1.02 10.21
N HIS A 97 -7.35 1.29 11.42
CA HIS A 97 -7.31 0.32 12.51
C HIS A 97 -8.45 0.57 13.49
N ASP A 98 -8.72 -0.41 14.35
CA ASP A 98 -9.81 -0.32 15.33
C ASP A 98 -9.62 0.82 16.32
N ASP A 99 -8.38 1.19 16.62
CA ASP A 99 -8.10 2.27 17.55
C ASP A 99 -8.03 3.63 16.87
N GLU A 100 -8.51 3.70 15.62
CA GLU A 100 -8.56 4.93 14.83
C GLU A 100 -7.20 5.38 14.32
N THR A 101 -6.15 4.61 14.56
CA THR A 101 -4.88 4.85 13.92
C THR A 101 -5.03 4.56 12.42
N ARG A 102 -4.39 5.35 11.60
CA ARG A 102 -4.40 5.15 10.15
C ARG A 102 -2.99 5.05 9.63
N GLU A 103 -2.82 4.19 8.65
CA GLU A 103 -1.55 4.12 7.93
C GLU A 103 -1.83 4.47 6.49
N VAL A 104 -1.05 5.39 5.97
CA VAL A 104 -1.19 5.80 4.57
C VAL A 104 0.07 5.38 3.84
N VAL A 105 -0.10 4.51 2.85
CA VAL A 105 1.01 4.05 2.03
C VAL A 105 0.88 4.74 0.68
N ARG A 106 1.87 5.56 0.34
CA ARG A 106 1.89 6.21 -0.97
C ARG A 106 2.86 5.47 -1.85
N VAL A 107 2.40 5.13 -3.04
CA VAL A 107 3.21 4.40 -4.00
C VAL A 107 3.66 5.37 -5.08
N ASN A 108 4.96 5.50 -5.22
CA ASN A 108 5.55 6.42 -6.18
C ASN A 108 5.94 5.64 -7.42
N ARG A 109 5.42 6.07 -8.56
CA ARG A 109 5.62 5.37 -9.80
C ARG A 109 6.78 6.01 -10.54
N LEU A 110 7.96 5.48 -10.31
CA LEU A 110 9.18 6.09 -10.84
C LEU A 110 9.61 5.49 -12.16
N GLY A 111 9.20 4.29 -12.45
CA GLY A 111 9.68 3.57 -13.62
C GLY A 111 9.29 4.19 -14.94
N LEU A 112 8.29 5.05 -14.95
CA LEU A 112 7.85 5.65 -16.18
C LEU A 112 8.51 6.97 -16.51
N ARG A 113 9.34 7.48 -15.62
CA ARG A 113 9.96 8.72 -15.86
C ARG A 113 11.01 8.58 -16.86
N THR A 114 10.74 8.88 -17.98
CA THR A 114 11.73 8.71 -18.94
C THR A 114 12.32 9.94 -19.37
N THR A 115 11.97 10.98 -19.03
CA THR A 115 12.41 12.03 -19.54
C THR A 115 13.21 12.50 -19.19
N SER A 116 13.50 12.62 -19.35
CA SER A 116 14.27 13.23 -19.07
C SER A 116 14.43 14.09 -19.22
#